data_2faf920809cccbc315bbe7bcf349a884
#
_entry.id   2faf920809cccbc315bbe7bcf349a884
#
_cell.length_a   1.000
_cell.length_b   1.000
_cell.length_c   1.000
_cell.angle_alpha   90.00
_cell.angle_beta   90.00
_cell.angle_gamma   90.00
#
_symmetry.space_group_name_H-M   'P 1'
#
loop_
_entity.id
_entity.type
_entity.pdbx_description
1 polymer ?
#
loop_
_entity_poly.entity_id
_entity_poly.type
_entity_poly.pdbx_seq_one_letter_code
_entity_poly.pdbx_strand_id
1 'polypeptide(L)'
;MATYVNNLRLTELATGEASGSWGTTTNNNLEFIGQAFGFGTQDCFASNADATTTVADGSTDPARALYFKVTSSATLDATRALTIGPNTISRVMIIENATTGSQIITIKQGSGATVNIANGSVKAVYLDGAGSGAAVADALVDLDLTGTTTMAALNTSGGITSSGVITGTTVEATATTSAGDNAAIGYTSANGLMITGQGSTNDVTIQNDAAADVIEIPTGTVKAVIAGLVEITAGDIAIKNGGTQSTIKFYCEQSNAHYAQIQAPAHSAFSGNVTLTLPASTDTLAGIAATQTLTNKTLTTPILNSPDITGGTAAGDD
;
A
#
# COMPACT_ATOMS: atom_id res chain seq x y z
N MET A 1 26.30 -7.26 57.97
CA MET A 1 24.97 -7.07 57.30
C MET A 1 25.17 -7.55 55.89
N ALA A 2 24.38 -8.50 55.45
CA ALA A 2 24.49 -9.03 54.10
C ALA A 2 24.36 -7.93 53.07
N THR A 3 25.25 -7.90 52.12
CA THR A 3 25.26 -6.95 50.99
C THR A 3 24.74 -7.69 49.74
N TYR A 4 23.95 -7.02 48.92
CA TYR A 4 23.40 -7.60 47.70
C TYR A 4 23.91 -6.88 46.49
N VAL A 5 24.54 -7.61 45.61
CA VAL A 5 25.31 -7.05 44.50
C VAL A 5 24.72 -7.42 43.14
N ASN A 6 25.12 -6.67 42.14
CA ASN A 6 24.82 -6.80 40.72
C ASN A 6 23.30 -6.74 40.37
N ASN A 7 22.99 -6.86 39.09
CA ASN A 7 21.63 -6.76 38.56
C ASN A 7 20.74 -7.97 38.91
N LEU A 8 21.32 -9.06 39.48
CA LEU A 8 20.61 -10.24 39.91
C LEU A 8 20.35 -10.24 41.41
N ARG A 9 20.83 -9.25 42.17
CA ARG A 9 20.64 -9.13 43.62
C ARG A 9 21.15 -10.35 44.38
N LEU A 10 22.32 -10.85 44.01
CA LEU A 10 23.00 -11.95 44.66
C LEU A 10 23.57 -11.52 46.02
N THR A 11 23.62 -12.48 46.98
CA THR A 11 24.24 -12.22 48.26
C THR A 11 25.78 -12.16 48.13
N GLU A 12 26.39 -11.05 48.53
CA GLU A 12 27.82 -10.95 48.66
C GLU A 12 28.30 -11.42 50.02
N LEU A 13 29.30 -12.28 50.02
CA LEU A 13 29.91 -12.79 51.22
C LEU A 13 31.27 -12.13 51.42
N ALA A 14 31.45 -11.43 52.54
CA ALA A 14 32.75 -10.92 52.93
C ALA A 14 33.65 -12.04 53.51
N THR A 15 34.95 -11.79 53.51
CA THR A 15 35.94 -12.73 54.07
C THR A 15 35.63 -13.02 55.55
N GLY A 16 35.43 -14.28 55.89
CA GLY A 16 35.08 -14.72 57.24
C GLY A 16 33.61 -14.67 57.63
N GLU A 17 32.76 -14.13 56.73
CA GLU A 17 31.27 -14.22 56.93
C GLU A 17 30.70 -15.60 56.62
N ALA A 18 29.52 -15.85 57.13
CA ALA A 18 28.75 -17.05 56.90
C ALA A 18 29.42 -18.38 57.26
N SER A 19 30.24 -18.40 58.33
CA SER A 19 30.81 -19.65 58.85
C SER A 19 29.73 -20.66 59.12
N GLY A 20 29.83 -21.84 58.48
CA GLY A 20 28.84 -22.91 58.53
C GLY A 20 27.66 -22.80 57.56
N SER A 21 27.44 -21.65 56.89
CA SER A 21 26.38 -21.42 55.96
C SER A 21 26.80 -20.90 54.57
N TRP A 22 28.09 -20.64 54.34
CA TRP A 22 28.62 -20.11 53.07
C TRP A 22 28.26 -20.99 51.87
N GLY A 23 28.27 -22.33 52.05
CA GLY A 23 27.90 -23.28 50.98
C GLY A 23 26.43 -23.14 50.57
N THR A 24 25.51 -22.93 51.50
CA THR A 24 24.09 -22.67 51.21
C THR A 24 23.93 -21.36 50.45
N THR A 25 24.61 -20.29 50.92
CA THR A 25 24.53 -18.99 50.25
C THR A 25 25.09 -19.04 48.83
N THR A 26 26.19 -19.77 48.63
CA THR A 26 26.79 -19.95 47.28
C THR A 26 25.83 -20.74 46.38
N ASN A 27 25.28 -21.83 46.86
CA ASN A 27 24.32 -22.62 46.09
C ASN A 27 23.06 -21.83 45.73
N ASN A 28 22.52 -21.04 46.65
CA ASN A 28 21.39 -20.15 46.40
C ASN A 28 21.75 -19.12 45.31
N ASN A 29 22.93 -18.53 45.34
CA ASN A 29 23.37 -17.61 44.30
C ASN A 29 23.46 -18.28 42.94
N LEU A 30 23.95 -19.54 42.85
CA LEU A 30 23.97 -20.30 41.60
C LEU A 30 22.55 -20.58 41.10
N GLU A 31 21.62 -20.88 42.00
CA GLU A 31 20.21 -21.06 41.67
C GLU A 31 19.59 -19.76 41.15
N PHE A 32 19.89 -18.59 41.75
CA PHE A 32 19.41 -17.29 41.26
C PHE A 32 19.96 -16.92 39.89
N ILE A 33 21.19 -17.32 39.61
CA ILE A 33 21.75 -17.19 38.24
C ILE A 33 20.97 -18.04 37.26
N GLY A 34 20.65 -19.30 37.63
CA GLY A 34 19.79 -20.19 36.84
C GLY A 34 18.40 -19.60 36.59
N GLN A 35 17.75 -19.03 37.62
CA GLN A 35 16.46 -18.37 37.53
C GLN A 35 16.52 -17.17 36.54
N ALA A 36 17.62 -16.43 36.54
CA ALA A 36 17.77 -15.24 35.68
C ALA A 36 17.77 -15.56 34.19
N PHE A 37 18.10 -16.79 33.81
CA PHE A 37 18.01 -17.25 32.39
C PHE A 37 16.74 -18.04 32.11
N GLY A 38 15.86 -18.22 33.11
CA GLY A 38 14.67 -19.03 33.03
C GLY A 38 13.40 -18.23 32.76
N PHE A 39 12.30 -18.89 33.10
CA PHE A 39 10.93 -18.39 33.02
C PHE A 39 10.40 -18.11 34.43
N GLY A 40 9.77 -16.94 34.60
CA GLY A 40 9.04 -16.59 35.82
C GLY A 40 7.61 -16.15 35.51
N THR A 41 6.68 -16.49 36.38
CA THR A 41 5.30 -15.99 36.30
C THR A 41 4.89 -15.39 37.62
N GLN A 42 4.19 -14.29 37.61
CA GLN A 42 3.74 -13.58 38.79
C GLN A 42 2.39 -12.91 38.57
N ASP A 43 1.50 -13.07 39.55
CA ASP A 43 0.31 -12.23 39.69
C ASP A 43 0.74 -10.85 40.21
N CYS A 44 0.96 -9.91 39.30
CA CYS A 44 1.39 -8.54 39.61
C CYS A 44 0.21 -7.63 39.97
N PHE A 45 -1.00 -7.99 39.53
CA PHE A 45 -2.18 -7.15 39.67
C PHE A 45 -3.31 -7.88 40.43
N ALA A 46 -3.10 -8.02 41.73
CA ALA A 46 -4.14 -8.55 42.63
C ALA A 46 -5.34 -7.58 42.79
N SER A 47 -5.18 -6.35 42.38
CA SER A 47 -6.24 -5.33 42.33
C SER A 47 -6.15 -4.55 41.02
N ASN A 48 -7.23 -3.88 40.62
CA ASN A 48 -7.29 -3.05 39.44
C ASN A 48 -6.64 -1.66 39.66
N ALA A 49 -5.32 -1.67 39.94
CA ALA A 49 -4.52 -0.48 40.26
C ALA A 49 -3.09 -0.68 39.79
N ASP A 50 -2.32 0.40 39.71
CA ASP A 50 -0.88 0.35 39.43
C ASP A 50 -0.17 -0.52 40.48
N ALA A 51 0.83 -1.28 40.03
CA ALA A 51 1.51 -2.26 40.85
C ALA A 51 3.05 -2.11 40.79
N THR A 52 3.72 -2.69 41.76
CA THR A 52 5.17 -2.78 41.82
C THR A 52 5.59 -4.21 42.07
N THR A 53 6.59 -4.68 41.31
CA THR A 53 7.32 -5.91 41.65
C THR A 53 8.80 -5.54 41.82
N THR A 54 9.52 -6.24 42.67
CA THR A 54 10.93 -5.92 42.95
C THR A 54 11.72 -7.22 42.96
N VAL A 55 12.82 -7.28 42.22
CA VAL A 55 13.75 -8.41 42.28
C VAL A 55 14.29 -8.54 43.68
N ALA A 56 13.97 -9.66 44.35
CA ALA A 56 14.25 -9.86 45.74
C ALA A 56 15.74 -9.98 46.02
N ASP A 57 16.17 -9.44 47.15
CA ASP A 57 17.55 -9.52 47.64
C ASP A 57 17.81 -10.94 48.23
N GLY A 58 18.76 -11.67 47.62
CA GLY A 58 19.24 -12.95 48.13
C GLY A 58 18.17 -14.03 48.31
N SER A 59 17.03 -13.94 47.62
CA SER A 59 15.95 -14.92 47.67
C SER A 59 15.32 -15.14 46.31
N THR A 60 14.63 -16.26 46.15
CA THR A 60 13.91 -16.61 44.90
C THR A 60 12.87 -15.58 44.55
N ASP A 61 12.80 -15.21 43.25
CA ASP A 61 11.86 -14.23 42.76
C ASP A 61 11.55 -14.42 41.25
N PRO A 62 10.27 -14.55 40.87
CA PRO A 62 9.87 -14.67 39.47
C PRO A 62 10.30 -13.47 38.57
N ALA A 63 10.35 -12.25 39.12
CA ALA A 63 10.76 -11.05 38.37
C ALA A 63 12.27 -11.04 38.03
N ARG A 64 13.06 -11.99 38.59
CA ARG A 64 14.47 -12.18 38.19
C ARG A 64 14.58 -12.84 36.84
N ALA A 65 13.58 -13.57 36.35
CA ALA A 65 13.66 -14.32 35.10
C ALA A 65 13.89 -13.45 33.86
N LEU A 66 14.56 -14.03 32.87
CA LEU A 66 14.70 -13.38 31.54
C LEU A 66 13.34 -13.27 30.87
N TYR A 67 12.55 -14.35 30.87
CA TYR A 67 11.17 -14.33 30.39
C TYR A 67 10.24 -14.19 31.61
N PHE A 68 9.54 -13.06 31.66
CA PHE A 68 8.68 -12.72 32.78
C PHE A 68 7.23 -12.59 32.33
N LYS A 69 6.39 -13.54 32.74
CA LYS A 69 4.96 -13.55 32.46
C LYS A 69 4.20 -12.83 33.59
N VAL A 70 3.62 -11.69 33.22
CA VAL A 70 2.79 -10.88 34.12
C VAL A 70 1.34 -11.35 34.00
N THR A 71 0.77 -11.79 35.12
CA THR A 71 -0.64 -12.15 35.22
C THR A 71 -1.39 -11.21 36.15
N SER A 72 -2.73 -11.36 36.22
CA SER A 72 -3.59 -10.65 37.16
C SER A 72 -4.71 -11.55 37.66
N SER A 73 -4.96 -11.56 38.95
CA SER A 73 -6.19 -12.12 39.54
C SER A 73 -7.35 -11.12 39.46
N ALA A 74 -7.06 -9.84 39.43
CA ALA A 74 -8.04 -8.81 39.13
C ALA A 74 -8.26 -8.63 37.60
N THR A 75 -9.49 -8.33 37.20
CA THR A 75 -9.78 -7.88 35.83
C THR A 75 -9.42 -6.39 35.70
N LEU A 76 -8.47 -6.05 34.79
CA LEU A 76 -8.09 -4.68 34.57
C LEU A 76 -9.13 -3.99 33.65
N ASP A 77 -9.54 -2.78 33.99
CA ASP A 77 -10.50 -1.95 33.24
C ASP A 77 -9.86 -0.76 32.53
N ALA A 78 -8.58 -0.50 32.80
CA ALA A 78 -7.78 0.55 32.19
C ALA A 78 -6.32 0.12 32.09
N THR A 79 -5.53 0.86 31.33
CA THR A 79 -4.07 0.74 31.32
C THR A 79 -3.53 0.89 32.74
N ARG A 80 -2.70 -0.05 33.21
CA ARG A 80 -2.06 -0.02 34.52
C ARG A 80 -0.54 -0.06 34.38
N ALA A 81 0.13 0.66 35.29
CA ALA A 81 1.58 0.64 35.34
C ALA A 81 2.08 -0.51 36.23
N LEU A 82 3.09 -1.25 35.76
CA LEU A 82 3.88 -2.18 36.54
C LEU A 82 5.28 -1.59 36.70
N THR A 83 5.61 -1.17 37.93
CA THR A 83 6.95 -0.71 38.26
C THR A 83 7.84 -1.89 38.62
N ILE A 84 9.00 -2.03 37.96
CA ILE A 84 9.98 -3.07 38.23
C ILE A 84 11.13 -2.48 39.05
N GLY A 85 11.25 -2.95 40.29
CA GLY A 85 12.32 -2.54 41.19
C GLY A 85 13.42 -3.61 41.38
N PRO A 86 14.54 -3.24 42.02
CA PRO A 86 14.94 -1.86 42.33
C PRO A 86 15.28 -1.07 41.09
N ASN A 87 15.11 0.25 41.13
CA ASN A 87 15.35 1.14 39.98
C ASN A 87 16.85 1.31 39.61
N THR A 88 17.72 0.53 40.22
CA THR A 88 19.16 0.50 39.99
C THR A 88 19.64 -0.74 39.23
N ILE A 89 18.74 -1.67 38.89
CA ILE A 89 19.12 -2.84 38.09
C ILE A 89 19.04 -2.49 36.60
N SER A 90 20.07 -2.85 35.84
CA SER A 90 20.13 -2.70 34.39
C SER A 90 20.14 -4.07 33.74
N ARG A 91 19.14 -4.38 32.89
CA ARG A 91 19.01 -5.68 32.24
C ARG A 91 18.00 -5.70 31.11
N VAL A 92 18.16 -6.66 30.21
CA VAL A 92 17.14 -7.01 29.22
C VAL A 92 16.16 -8.03 29.84
N MET A 93 14.89 -7.86 29.57
CA MET A 93 13.81 -8.82 29.91
C MET A 93 12.89 -9.00 28.73
N ILE A 94 12.31 -10.18 28.60
CA ILE A 94 11.21 -10.49 27.69
C ILE A 94 9.94 -10.56 28.56
N ILE A 95 9.03 -9.60 28.37
CA ILE A 95 7.85 -9.49 29.25
C ILE A 95 6.58 -9.80 28.45
N GLU A 96 5.79 -10.76 28.97
CA GLU A 96 4.47 -11.11 28.46
C GLU A 96 3.38 -10.44 29.30
N ASN A 97 2.44 -9.76 28.65
CA ASN A 97 1.21 -9.29 29.28
C ASN A 97 0.12 -10.37 29.14
N ALA A 98 -0.01 -11.20 30.15
CA ALA A 98 -1.05 -12.23 30.27
C ALA A 98 -2.13 -11.86 31.32
N THR A 99 -2.38 -10.55 31.50
CA THR A 99 -3.41 -10.05 32.43
C THR A 99 -4.81 -10.27 31.87
N THR A 100 -5.82 -10.23 32.73
CA THR A 100 -7.24 -10.26 32.35
C THR A 100 -7.80 -8.86 32.16
N GLY A 101 -8.84 -8.70 31.30
CA GLY A 101 -9.49 -7.41 31.04
C GLY A 101 -9.08 -6.73 29.74
N SER A 102 -8.23 -7.39 28.92
CA SER A 102 -7.80 -6.90 27.58
C SER A 102 -7.14 -5.52 27.60
N GLN A 103 -6.45 -5.17 28.68
CA GLN A 103 -5.82 -3.87 28.85
C GLN A 103 -4.31 -3.89 28.57
N ILE A 104 -3.78 -2.74 28.22
CA ILE A 104 -2.33 -2.50 28.13
C ILE A 104 -1.75 -2.46 29.55
N ILE A 105 -0.55 -3.04 29.73
CA ILE A 105 0.29 -2.74 30.89
C ILE A 105 1.44 -1.84 30.47
N THR A 106 1.76 -0.85 31.29
CA THR A 106 2.89 0.06 31.09
C THR A 106 4.04 -0.38 32.00
N ILE A 107 5.14 -0.85 31.41
CA ILE A 107 6.34 -1.22 32.16
C ILE A 107 7.15 0.02 32.48
N LYS A 108 7.47 0.16 33.75
CA LYS A 108 8.14 1.33 34.34
C LYS A 108 9.24 0.90 35.27
N GLN A 109 10.28 1.73 35.46
CA GLN A 109 11.33 1.49 36.46
C GLN A 109 11.54 2.69 37.40
N GLY A 110 11.63 3.88 36.86
CA GLY A 110 11.74 5.17 37.57
C GLY A 110 10.76 6.19 37.02
N SER A 111 11.22 7.45 36.93
CA SER A 111 10.46 8.54 36.32
C SER A 111 10.73 8.73 34.82
N GLY A 112 11.65 7.93 34.24
CA GLY A 112 12.02 7.99 32.83
C GLY A 112 10.98 7.38 31.89
N ALA A 113 11.40 7.12 30.64
CA ALA A 113 10.54 6.52 29.61
C ALA A 113 9.96 5.16 30.03
N THR A 114 8.84 4.81 29.45
CA THR A 114 8.09 3.59 29.74
C THR A 114 7.76 2.84 28.45
N VAL A 115 7.47 1.53 28.54
CA VAL A 115 7.10 0.71 27.41
C VAL A 115 5.71 0.11 27.65
N ASN A 116 4.82 0.28 26.68
CA ASN A 116 3.49 -0.32 26.69
C ASN A 116 3.51 -1.71 26.06
N ILE A 117 2.87 -2.68 26.73
CA ILE A 117 2.67 -4.05 26.23
C ILE A 117 1.19 -4.32 26.15
N ALA A 118 0.66 -4.55 24.96
CA ALA A 118 -0.74 -4.89 24.76
C ALA A 118 -1.08 -6.25 25.36
N ASN A 119 -2.32 -6.47 25.73
CA ASN A 119 -2.78 -7.76 26.26
C ASN A 119 -2.51 -8.90 25.25
N GLY A 120 -1.99 -10.00 25.74
CA GLY A 120 -1.59 -11.15 24.92
C GLY A 120 -0.29 -10.96 24.12
N SER A 121 0.39 -9.81 24.25
CA SER A 121 1.64 -9.51 23.55
C SER A 121 2.87 -9.73 24.43
N VAL A 122 3.99 -9.94 23.76
CA VAL A 122 5.32 -10.10 24.35
C VAL A 122 6.24 -9.03 23.79
N LYS A 123 7.05 -8.39 24.65
CA LYS A 123 8.09 -7.45 24.23
C LYS A 123 9.43 -7.71 24.91
N ALA A 124 10.51 -7.55 24.17
CA ALA A 124 11.84 -7.42 24.74
C ALA A 124 12.06 -5.97 25.17
N VAL A 125 12.38 -5.76 26.44
CA VAL A 125 12.59 -4.43 27.04
C VAL A 125 13.95 -4.35 27.71
N TYR A 126 14.52 -3.15 27.74
CA TYR A 126 15.75 -2.83 28.47
C TYR A 126 15.44 -1.89 29.62
N LEU A 127 15.81 -2.31 30.84
CA LEU A 127 15.80 -1.50 32.04
C LEU A 127 17.19 -0.85 32.18
N ASP A 128 17.28 0.46 32.28
CA ASP A 128 18.57 1.16 32.29
C ASP A 128 19.22 1.30 33.70
N GLY A 129 18.42 1.13 34.76
CA GLY A 129 18.91 1.15 36.13
C GLY A 129 19.40 2.52 36.60
N ALA A 130 18.98 3.64 36.00
CA ALA A 130 19.49 4.97 36.28
C ALA A 130 18.94 5.62 37.58
N GLY A 131 18.47 4.82 38.53
CA GLY A 131 17.94 5.31 39.80
C GLY A 131 16.58 5.96 39.67
N SER A 132 16.38 7.13 40.30
CA SER A 132 15.09 7.81 40.26
C SER A 132 14.63 8.19 38.86
N GLY A 133 15.56 8.44 37.95
CA GLY A 133 15.31 8.74 36.55
C GLY A 133 15.24 7.51 35.64
N ALA A 134 15.32 6.29 36.21
CA ALA A 134 15.39 5.06 35.41
C ALA A 134 14.28 4.95 34.38
N ALA A 135 14.67 4.54 33.18
CA ALA A 135 13.80 4.38 32.02
C ALA A 135 13.69 2.91 31.61
N VAL A 136 12.63 2.60 30.88
CA VAL A 136 12.43 1.34 30.18
C VAL A 136 12.34 1.65 28.69
N ALA A 137 13.17 0.97 27.88
CA ALA A 137 13.18 1.09 26.43
C ALA A 137 12.70 -0.22 25.78
N ASP A 138 12.02 -0.12 24.65
CA ASP A 138 11.75 -1.28 23.80
C ASP A 138 13.07 -1.66 23.12
N ALA A 139 13.55 -2.86 23.39
CA ALA A 139 14.88 -3.30 22.92
C ALA A 139 14.93 -3.57 21.41
N LEU A 140 13.77 -3.64 20.74
CA LEU A 140 13.65 -3.97 19.31
C LEU A 140 12.90 -2.89 18.51
N VAL A 141 12.75 -1.67 19.05
CA VAL A 141 11.98 -0.59 18.40
C VAL A 141 12.56 -0.20 17.03
N ASP A 142 13.89 -0.19 16.89
CA ASP A 142 14.61 0.16 15.66
C ASP A 142 15.34 -1.08 15.11
N LEU A 143 14.59 -2.16 14.87
CA LEU A 143 15.16 -3.41 14.35
C LEU A 143 15.69 -3.20 12.93
N ASP A 144 17.01 -3.10 12.79
CA ASP A 144 17.72 -3.10 11.50
C ASP A 144 18.12 -4.54 11.13
N LEU A 145 17.51 -5.07 10.06
CA LEU A 145 17.77 -6.40 9.54
C LEU A 145 18.64 -6.29 8.29
N THR A 146 19.95 -6.51 8.43
CA THR A 146 20.88 -6.56 7.30
C THR A 146 20.88 -7.96 6.67
N GLY A 147 20.88 -8.02 5.34
CA GLY A 147 20.87 -9.27 4.58
C GLY A 147 19.46 -9.73 4.19
N THR A 148 19.31 -11.00 3.84
CA THR A 148 18.03 -11.57 3.41
C THR A 148 17.20 -11.99 4.62
N THR A 149 15.99 -11.43 4.74
CA THR A 149 15.01 -11.82 5.76
C THR A 149 13.88 -12.60 5.12
N THR A 150 13.60 -13.81 5.63
CA THR A 150 12.46 -14.64 5.19
C THR A 150 11.35 -14.55 6.23
N MET A 151 10.16 -14.12 5.78
CA MET A 151 8.95 -14.05 6.63
C MET A 151 7.81 -14.80 5.95
N ALA A 152 6.99 -15.51 6.72
CA ALA A 152 5.80 -16.18 6.20
C ALA A 152 4.72 -15.17 5.77
N ALA A 153 4.61 -14.06 6.49
CA ALA A 153 3.74 -12.93 6.16
C ALA A 153 4.31 -11.62 6.75
N LEU A 154 4.15 -10.52 6.04
CA LEU A 154 4.43 -9.17 6.53
C LEU A 154 3.10 -8.42 6.66
N ASN A 155 2.72 -8.06 7.88
CA ASN A 155 1.57 -7.21 8.17
C ASN A 155 2.08 -5.87 8.71
N THR A 156 1.85 -4.79 7.98
CA THR A 156 2.24 -3.44 8.38
C THR A 156 0.99 -2.59 8.63
N SER A 157 0.98 -1.82 9.72
CA SER A 157 -0.05 -0.82 9.98
C SER A 157 0.22 0.52 9.26
N GLY A 158 1.40 0.68 8.70
CA GLY A 158 1.84 1.85 7.92
C GLY A 158 2.26 1.48 6.50
N GLY A 159 2.79 2.44 5.77
CA GLY A 159 3.32 2.22 4.42
C GLY A 159 4.56 1.33 4.38
N ILE A 160 4.79 0.70 3.24
CA ILE A 160 6.05 0.01 2.93
C ILE A 160 6.83 0.92 1.98
N THR A 161 8.04 1.34 2.39
CA THR A 161 8.95 2.09 1.54
C THR A 161 10.05 1.16 1.05
N SER A 162 10.25 1.08 -0.26
CA SER A 162 11.32 0.30 -0.88
C SER A 162 12.12 1.22 -1.80
N SER A 163 13.45 1.21 -1.68
CA SER A 163 14.36 1.85 -2.63
C SER A 163 14.71 0.95 -3.83
N GLY A 164 14.29 -0.31 -3.80
CA GLY A 164 14.48 -1.28 -4.86
C GLY A 164 13.16 -1.77 -5.45
N VAL A 165 13.25 -2.83 -6.26
CA VAL A 165 12.08 -3.46 -6.88
C VAL A 165 11.31 -4.28 -5.85
N ILE A 166 9.98 -4.14 -5.83
CA ILE A 166 9.07 -5.05 -5.13
C ILE A 166 8.61 -6.10 -6.14
N THR A 167 9.03 -7.35 -5.94
CA THR A 167 8.67 -8.47 -6.83
C THR A 167 7.62 -9.35 -6.14
N GLY A 168 6.53 -9.60 -6.83
CA GLY A 168 5.44 -10.47 -6.36
C GLY A 168 4.70 -11.10 -7.53
N THR A 169 3.87 -12.10 -7.27
CA THR A 169 2.97 -12.70 -8.29
C THR A 169 1.79 -11.80 -8.58
N THR A 170 1.28 -11.09 -7.58
CA THR A 170 0.14 -10.16 -7.68
C THR A 170 0.31 -9.00 -6.69
N VAL A 171 -0.22 -7.84 -7.07
CA VAL A 171 -0.50 -6.72 -6.15
C VAL A 171 -2.01 -6.52 -6.14
N GLU A 172 -2.65 -6.81 -5.01
CA GLU A 172 -4.09 -6.71 -4.85
C GLU A 172 -4.45 -5.51 -3.97
N ALA A 173 -5.24 -4.59 -4.52
CA ALA A 173 -5.79 -3.46 -3.76
C ALA A 173 -7.15 -3.87 -3.17
N THR A 174 -7.26 -3.86 -1.84
CA THR A 174 -8.47 -4.30 -1.11
C THR A 174 -9.35 -3.15 -0.64
N ALA A 175 -8.91 -1.91 -0.79
CA ALA A 175 -9.63 -0.72 -0.38
C ALA A 175 -9.92 0.21 -1.56
N THR A 176 -10.98 1.02 -1.44
CA THR A 176 -11.35 2.04 -2.43
C THR A 176 -10.29 3.13 -2.54
N THR A 177 -9.83 3.42 -3.76
CA THR A 177 -8.96 4.55 -4.07
C THR A 177 -9.80 5.83 -4.14
N SER A 178 -9.48 6.84 -3.35
CA SER A 178 -10.19 8.12 -3.32
C SER A 178 -9.82 9.00 -4.52
N ALA A 179 -10.77 9.80 -4.99
CA ALA A 179 -10.49 10.84 -5.97
C ALA A 179 -9.62 11.95 -5.32
N GLY A 180 -8.57 12.37 -6.02
CA GLY A 180 -7.63 13.39 -5.53
C GLY A 180 -6.46 12.86 -4.71
N ASP A 181 -6.36 11.54 -4.52
CA ASP A 181 -5.16 10.93 -3.97
C ASP A 181 -3.99 11.05 -4.96
N ASN A 182 -2.78 10.89 -4.43
CA ASN A 182 -1.56 10.83 -5.25
C ASN A 182 -1.67 9.73 -6.32
N ALA A 183 -0.74 9.75 -7.29
CA ALA A 183 -0.66 8.70 -8.29
C ALA A 183 -0.71 7.31 -7.63
N ALA A 184 -1.67 6.50 -8.02
CA ALA A 184 -1.97 5.24 -7.35
C ALA A 184 -2.49 4.17 -8.33
N ILE A 185 -2.24 2.93 -7.96
CA ILE A 185 -2.94 1.76 -8.50
C ILE A 185 -3.85 1.25 -7.38
N GLY A 186 -5.14 1.31 -7.60
CA GLY A 186 -6.15 1.01 -6.59
C GLY A 186 -7.38 0.31 -7.16
N TYR A 187 -8.44 0.28 -6.39
CA TYR A 187 -9.68 -0.42 -6.71
C TYR A 187 -10.90 0.35 -6.20
N THR A 188 -11.99 0.29 -6.95
CA THR A 188 -13.33 0.61 -6.44
C THR A 188 -14.30 -0.52 -6.79
N SER A 189 -15.34 -0.72 -5.96
CA SER A 189 -16.36 -1.73 -6.22
C SER A 189 -17.16 -1.48 -7.51
N ALA A 190 -17.27 -0.21 -7.92
CA ALA A 190 -18.00 0.18 -9.12
C ALA A 190 -17.15 0.08 -10.39
N ASN A 191 -15.87 0.44 -10.34
CA ASN A 191 -15.02 0.60 -11.52
C ASN A 191 -13.93 -0.49 -11.66
N GLY A 192 -13.77 -1.38 -10.66
CA GLY A 192 -12.69 -2.35 -10.64
C GLY A 192 -11.31 -1.71 -10.47
N LEU A 193 -10.30 -2.18 -11.18
CA LEU A 193 -8.94 -1.63 -11.13
C LEU A 193 -8.94 -0.16 -11.58
N MET A 194 -8.36 0.70 -10.76
CA MET A 194 -8.16 2.12 -11.04
C MET A 194 -6.67 2.45 -11.07
N ILE A 195 -6.27 3.18 -12.08
CA ILE A 195 -4.96 3.82 -12.19
C ILE A 195 -5.21 5.32 -12.20
N THR A 196 -4.72 6.03 -11.20
CA THR A 196 -4.86 7.48 -11.06
C THR A 196 -3.50 8.15 -11.08
N GLY A 197 -3.45 9.38 -11.56
CA GLY A 197 -2.23 10.17 -11.58
C GLY A 197 -2.51 11.63 -11.28
N GLN A 198 -1.44 12.41 -11.04
CA GLN A 198 -1.48 13.84 -10.76
C GLN A 198 -0.33 14.56 -11.48
N GLY A 199 -0.08 14.23 -12.74
CA GLY A 199 0.91 14.92 -13.54
C GLY A 199 0.46 16.33 -13.94
N SER A 200 1.38 17.23 -14.22
CA SER A 200 1.05 18.57 -14.73
C SER A 200 0.65 18.57 -16.22
N THR A 201 1.05 17.56 -16.97
CA THR A 201 0.76 17.38 -18.40
C THR A 201 -0.13 16.18 -18.64
N ASN A 202 0.24 15.03 -18.11
CA ASN A 202 -0.51 13.77 -18.21
C ASN A 202 -0.75 13.21 -16.83
N ASP A 203 -1.98 12.71 -16.54
CA ASP A 203 -2.28 11.97 -15.32
C ASP A 203 -1.74 10.54 -15.42
N VAL A 204 -1.84 9.92 -16.59
CA VAL A 204 -1.29 8.58 -16.84
C VAL A 204 -0.56 8.57 -18.16
N THR A 205 0.64 7.98 -18.18
CA THR A 205 1.41 7.72 -19.40
C THR A 205 1.82 6.24 -19.41
N ILE A 206 1.51 5.53 -20.49
CA ILE A 206 1.96 4.16 -20.74
C ILE A 206 3.06 4.23 -21.80
N GLN A 207 4.25 3.75 -21.47
CA GLN A 207 5.43 3.77 -22.34
C GLN A 207 5.79 2.35 -22.81
N ASN A 208 6.51 2.27 -23.94
CA ASN A 208 7.14 1.04 -24.39
C ASN A 208 8.52 0.86 -23.72
N ASP A 209 9.24 -0.20 -24.07
CA ASP A 209 10.57 -0.54 -23.54
C ASP A 209 11.67 0.47 -23.94
N ALA A 210 11.43 1.31 -24.94
CA ALA A 210 12.32 2.41 -25.34
C ALA A 210 11.96 3.75 -24.68
N ALA A 211 11.11 3.74 -23.65
CA ALA A 211 10.59 4.91 -22.95
C ALA A 211 9.84 5.92 -23.86
N ALA A 212 9.28 5.46 -24.97
CA ALA A 212 8.42 6.27 -25.82
C ALA A 212 6.94 6.14 -25.36
N ASP A 213 6.24 7.26 -25.31
CA ASP A 213 4.85 7.33 -24.92
C ASP A 213 3.95 6.63 -25.96
N VAL A 214 3.07 5.76 -25.51
CA VAL A 214 2.15 4.98 -26.35
C VAL A 214 0.70 5.40 -26.10
N ILE A 215 0.29 5.49 -24.83
CA ILE A 215 -1.03 5.95 -24.43
C ILE A 215 -0.88 6.98 -23.32
N GLU A 216 -1.55 8.11 -23.46
CA GLU A 216 -1.57 9.18 -22.49
C GLU A 216 -3.00 9.58 -22.12
N ILE A 217 -3.23 9.89 -20.85
CA ILE A 217 -4.44 10.54 -20.34
C ILE A 217 -4.03 11.94 -19.88
N PRO A 218 -4.23 12.98 -20.72
CA PRO A 218 -3.83 14.35 -20.38
C PRO A 218 -4.62 14.89 -19.19
N THR A 219 -3.91 15.59 -18.30
CA THR A 219 -4.46 16.18 -17.07
C THR A 219 -5.67 17.07 -17.37
N GLY A 220 -6.73 16.91 -16.54
CA GLY A 220 -7.94 17.71 -16.65
C GLY A 220 -8.82 17.41 -17.87
N THR A 221 -8.60 16.31 -18.59
CA THR A 221 -9.38 15.92 -19.76
C THR A 221 -10.01 14.54 -19.62
N VAL A 222 -11.02 14.26 -20.43
CA VAL A 222 -11.69 12.94 -20.52
C VAL A 222 -11.36 12.27 -21.87
N LYS A 223 -10.11 12.34 -22.30
CA LYS A 223 -9.63 11.74 -23.54
C LYS A 223 -8.41 10.87 -23.32
N ALA A 224 -8.20 9.88 -24.17
CA ALA A 224 -6.94 9.17 -24.32
C ALA A 224 -6.26 9.66 -25.62
N VAL A 225 -4.95 9.87 -25.56
CA VAL A 225 -4.10 10.17 -26.73
C VAL A 225 -3.26 8.93 -27.00
N ILE A 226 -3.22 8.49 -28.25
CA ILE A 226 -2.41 7.35 -28.71
C ILE A 226 -1.39 7.94 -29.69
N ALA A 227 -0.11 7.84 -29.36
CA ALA A 227 0.99 8.49 -30.09
C ALA A 227 1.36 7.76 -31.40
N GLY A 228 0.74 6.63 -31.69
CA GLY A 228 1.06 5.82 -32.86
C GLY A 228 -0.16 5.32 -33.63
N LEU A 229 0.03 4.21 -34.33
CA LEU A 229 -1.04 3.52 -35.05
C LEU A 229 -1.95 2.78 -34.07
N VAL A 230 -3.27 2.89 -34.31
CA VAL A 230 -4.26 1.99 -33.70
C VAL A 230 -4.57 0.88 -34.69
N GLU A 231 -4.12 -0.33 -34.42
CA GLU A 231 -4.40 -1.52 -35.23
C GLU A 231 -5.48 -2.36 -34.55
N ILE A 232 -6.54 -2.66 -35.30
CA ILE A 232 -7.61 -3.57 -34.86
C ILE A 232 -7.55 -4.80 -35.75
N THR A 233 -7.03 -5.90 -35.21
CA THR A 233 -6.80 -7.13 -35.97
C THR A 233 -8.04 -7.97 -36.20
N ALA A 234 -9.05 -7.82 -35.35
CA ALA A 234 -10.35 -8.50 -35.45
C ALA A 234 -11.45 -7.69 -34.79
N GLY A 235 -12.52 -7.39 -35.51
CA GLY A 235 -13.66 -6.65 -35.01
C GLY A 235 -13.87 -5.30 -35.67
N ASP A 236 -14.78 -4.51 -35.12
CA ASP A 236 -15.28 -3.24 -35.68
C ASP A 236 -14.87 -2.06 -34.79
N ILE A 237 -14.77 -0.86 -35.38
CA ILE A 237 -14.74 0.40 -34.66
C ILE A 237 -16.16 0.94 -34.56
N ALA A 238 -16.76 0.96 -33.37
CA ALA A 238 -18.06 1.57 -33.13
C ALA A 238 -17.90 2.93 -32.48
N ILE A 239 -18.22 4.01 -33.18
CA ILE A 239 -18.23 5.38 -32.65
C ILE A 239 -19.65 5.74 -32.27
N LYS A 240 -19.92 5.83 -30.97
CA LYS A 240 -21.24 6.15 -30.42
C LYS A 240 -21.19 7.51 -29.72
N ASN A 241 -22.21 8.33 -29.95
CA ASN A 241 -22.34 9.62 -29.29
C ASN A 241 -23.78 9.78 -28.77
N GLY A 242 -23.94 10.19 -27.53
CA GLY A 242 -25.25 10.44 -26.93
C GLY A 242 -25.73 11.86 -27.23
N GLY A 243 -26.85 11.98 -27.97
CA GLY A 243 -27.49 13.26 -28.22
C GLY A 243 -26.95 14.09 -29.40
N THR A 244 -25.87 13.69 -30.04
CA THR A 244 -25.32 14.32 -31.24
C THR A 244 -24.89 13.28 -32.27
N GLN A 245 -24.72 13.68 -33.52
CA GLN A 245 -24.27 12.81 -34.61
C GLN A 245 -22.80 12.40 -34.38
N SER A 246 -22.50 11.12 -34.56
CA SER A 246 -21.13 10.59 -34.49
C SER A 246 -20.31 11.05 -35.68
N THR A 247 -19.03 11.36 -35.46
CA THR A 247 -18.14 11.90 -36.51
C THR A 247 -16.74 11.27 -36.43
N ILE A 248 -16.09 11.18 -37.61
CA ILE A 248 -14.64 10.93 -37.74
C ILE A 248 -14.03 12.16 -38.41
N LYS A 249 -12.97 12.72 -37.82
CA LYS A 249 -12.27 13.90 -38.35
C LYS A 249 -10.86 13.53 -38.81
N PHE A 250 -10.48 13.95 -40.00
CA PHE A 250 -9.16 13.81 -40.57
C PHE A 250 -8.56 15.22 -40.66
N TYR A 251 -7.60 15.53 -39.82
CA TYR A 251 -6.96 16.84 -39.78
C TYR A 251 -5.90 16.98 -40.89
N CYS A 252 -5.68 18.20 -41.34
CA CYS A 252 -4.61 18.48 -42.26
C CYS A 252 -3.23 18.42 -41.61
N GLU A 253 -2.20 18.23 -42.41
CA GLU A 253 -0.80 18.07 -41.98
C GLU A 253 -0.18 19.34 -41.38
N GLN A 254 -0.77 20.50 -41.64
CA GLN A 254 -0.22 21.78 -41.16
C GLN A 254 -0.99 22.27 -39.94
N SER A 255 -0.39 22.13 -38.76
CA SER A 255 -0.87 22.68 -37.49
C SER A 255 -2.28 22.21 -37.09
N ASN A 256 -2.83 21.18 -37.73
CA ASN A 256 -4.21 20.70 -37.49
C ASN A 256 -5.25 21.82 -37.61
N ALA A 257 -5.01 22.84 -38.50
CA ALA A 257 -5.86 24.01 -38.62
C ALA A 257 -7.22 23.72 -39.27
N HIS A 258 -7.29 22.70 -40.15
CA HIS A 258 -8.47 22.31 -40.91
C HIS A 258 -8.68 20.80 -40.83
N TYR A 259 -9.91 20.35 -41.05
CA TYR A 259 -10.22 18.91 -41.10
C TYR A 259 -11.25 18.61 -42.19
N ALA A 260 -11.19 17.39 -42.72
CA ALA A 260 -12.29 16.74 -43.42
C ALA A 260 -13.05 15.85 -42.40
N GLN A 261 -14.37 15.78 -42.54
CA GLN A 261 -15.21 15.04 -41.60
C GLN A 261 -16.14 14.06 -42.31
N ILE A 262 -16.20 12.85 -41.80
CA ILE A 262 -17.30 11.89 -42.09
C ILE A 262 -18.27 11.97 -40.91
N GLN A 263 -19.57 12.19 -41.19
CA GLN A 263 -20.59 12.39 -40.17
C GLN A 263 -21.79 11.49 -40.43
N ALA A 264 -22.28 10.87 -39.37
CA ALA A 264 -23.55 10.14 -39.44
C ALA A 264 -24.75 11.08 -39.71
N PRO A 265 -25.78 10.66 -40.43
CA PRO A 265 -27.02 11.44 -40.57
C PRO A 265 -27.67 11.74 -39.22
N ALA A 266 -28.58 12.72 -39.19
CA ALA A 266 -29.42 12.93 -38.02
C ALA A 266 -30.38 11.72 -37.83
N HIS A 267 -30.76 11.44 -36.58
CA HIS A 267 -31.62 10.29 -36.24
C HIS A 267 -32.90 10.25 -37.07
N SER A 268 -33.53 11.38 -37.31
CA SER A 268 -34.77 11.52 -38.13
C SER A 268 -34.58 11.18 -39.60
N ALA A 269 -33.35 11.15 -40.10
CA ALA A 269 -33.03 10.79 -41.47
C ALA A 269 -32.71 9.30 -41.68
N PHE A 270 -32.62 8.52 -40.58
CA PHE A 270 -32.44 7.08 -40.68
C PHE A 270 -33.80 6.38 -40.86
N SER A 271 -33.93 5.57 -41.91
CA SER A 271 -35.03 4.63 -42.09
C SER A 271 -34.66 3.19 -41.67
N GLY A 272 -33.47 3.00 -41.10
CA GLY A 272 -32.87 1.73 -40.71
C GLY A 272 -31.38 1.82 -40.79
N ASN A 273 -30.65 0.72 -40.67
CA ASN A 273 -29.21 0.69 -40.81
C ASN A 273 -28.79 0.98 -42.25
N VAL A 274 -27.79 1.84 -42.42
CA VAL A 274 -27.27 2.24 -43.73
C VAL A 274 -25.83 1.80 -43.87
N THR A 275 -25.49 1.17 -44.99
CA THR A 275 -24.12 0.76 -45.30
C THR A 275 -23.57 1.57 -46.47
N LEU A 276 -22.41 2.19 -46.29
CA LEU A 276 -21.59 2.77 -47.35
C LEU A 276 -20.49 1.79 -47.71
N THR A 277 -20.56 1.18 -48.88
CA THR A 277 -19.52 0.28 -49.38
C THR A 277 -18.52 1.11 -50.18
N LEU A 278 -17.25 1.06 -49.78
CA LEU A 278 -16.15 1.73 -50.52
C LEU A 278 -15.79 0.91 -51.78
N PRO A 279 -15.29 1.59 -52.85
CA PRO A 279 -14.83 0.88 -54.06
C PRO A 279 -13.74 -0.14 -53.71
N ALA A 280 -13.73 -1.28 -54.43
CA ALA A 280 -12.68 -2.30 -54.27
C ALA A 280 -11.35 -1.93 -54.93
N SER A 281 -11.31 -0.85 -55.70
CA SER A 281 -10.11 -0.30 -56.34
C SER A 281 -9.85 1.12 -55.87
N THR A 282 -8.63 1.62 -56.10
CA THR A 282 -8.31 3.04 -55.82
C THR A 282 -9.21 3.96 -56.62
N ASP A 283 -10.03 4.76 -55.93
CA ASP A 283 -10.97 5.71 -56.52
C ASP A 283 -11.18 6.92 -55.56
N THR A 284 -11.85 7.93 -56.08
CA THR A 284 -12.23 9.16 -55.36
C THR A 284 -13.76 9.20 -55.15
N LEU A 285 -14.21 9.52 -53.94
CA LEU A 285 -15.61 9.75 -53.66
C LEU A 285 -16.06 11.05 -54.31
N ALA A 286 -17.09 11.03 -55.15
CA ALA A 286 -17.65 12.21 -55.79
C ALA A 286 -18.53 13.00 -54.80
N GLY A 287 -18.28 14.30 -54.67
CA GLY A 287 -19.14 15.22 -53.89
C GLY A 287 -20.33 15.68 -54.69
N ILE A 288 -21.48 15.79 -54.05
CA ILE A 288 -22.73 16.19 -54.70
C ILE A 288 -22.83 17.69 -55.03
N ALA A 289 -22.04 18.52 -54.38
CA ALA A 289 -22.07 19.98 -54.51
C ALA A 289 -20.80 20.57 -55.10
N ALA A 290 -19.73 19.80 -55.23
CA ALA A 290 -18.46 20.29 -55.78
C ALA A 290 -18.42 20.13 -57.30
N THR A 291 -17.76 21.10 -58.00
CA THR A 291 -17.42 20.90 -59.38
C THR A 291 -16.38 19.80 -59.53
N GLN A 292 -16.70 18.71 -60.16
CA GLN A 292 -15.87 17.52 -60.30
C GLN A 292 -15.93 16.96 -61.71
N THR A 293 -14.80 16.47 -62.21
CA THR A 293 -14.75 15.71 -63.46
C THR A 293 -14.86 14.23 -63.17
N LEU A 294 -15.86 13.58 -63.68
CA LEU A 294 -16.06 12.14 -63.59
C LEU A 294 -15.42 11.48 -64.82
N THR A 295 -14.36 10.70 -64.64
CA THR A 295 -13.71 9.93 -65.71
C THR A 295 -14.05 8.46 -65.60
N ASN A 296 -14.22 7.80 -66.74
CA ASN A 296 -14.52 6.37 -66.84
C ASN A 296 -15.79 5.95 -66.08
N LYS A 297 -16.83 6.78 -66.02
CA LYS A 297 -18.09 6.52 -65.37
C LYS A 297 -19.18 6.24 -66.42
N THR A 298 -19.94 5.20 -66.20
CA THR A 298 -21.20 4.93 -66.93
C THR A 298 -22.33 5.50 -66.10
N LEU A 299 -23.10 6.41 -66.64
CA LEU A 299 -24.32 6.94 -66.05
C LEU A 299 -25.51 6.23 -66.65
N THR A 300 -26.27 5.52 -65.83
CA THR A 300 -27.51 4.83 -66.26
C THR A 300 -28.67 5.78 -66.03
N THR A 301 -29.41 6.10 -67.09
CA THR A 301 -30.56 7.01 -67.10
C THR A 301 -30.32 8.35 -66.40
N PRO A 302 -29.26 9.10 -66.81
CA PRO A 302 -28.97 10.39 -66.18
C PRO A 302 -30.00 11.44 -66.60
N ILE A 303 -30.48 12.25 -65.63
CA ILE A 303 -31.22 13.48 -65.95
C ILE A 303 -30.19 14.61 -66.03
N LEU A 304 -29.96 15.13 -67.26
CA LEU A 304 -29.02 16.18 -67.50
C LEU A 304 -29.78 17.49 -67.72
N ASN A 305 -29.62 18.48 -66.85
CA ASN A 305 -30.17 19.80 -67.02
C ASN A 305 -29.19 20.66 -67.80
N SER A 306 -29.51 21.05 -69.02
CA SER A 306 -28.65 21.89 -69.90
C SER A 306 -27.23 21.31 -70.11
N PRO A 307 -27.08 20.10 -70.67
CA PRO A 307 -25.79 19.48 -70.86
C PRO A 307 -25.04 20.24 -71.98
N ASP A 308 -23.78 20.62 -71.69
CA ASP A 308 -22.80 21.04 -72.69
C ASP A 308 -21.97 19.80 -73.08
N ILE A 309 -22.27 19.19 -74.22
CA ILE A 309 -21.60 18.00 -74.72
C ILE A 309 -20.54 18.41 -75.74
N THR A 310 -19.29 18.56 -75.24
CA THR A 310 -18.17 18.93 -76.11
C THR A 310 -17.37 17.67 -76.48
N GLY A 311 -17.37 17.31 -77.80
CA GLY A 311 -16.58 16.18 -78.31
C GLY A 311 -17.17 14.75 -78.10
N GLY A 312 -18.43 14.65 -77.69
CA GLY A 312 -19.15 13.38 -77.56
C GLY A 312 -20.25 13.27 -78.65
N THR A 313 -20.62 12.06 -79.03
CA THR A 313 -21.84 11.79 -79.83
C THR A 313 -22.95 11.46 -78.83
N ALA A 314 -23.97 12.32 -78.72
CA ALA A 314 -25.27 11.91 -78.18
C ALA A 314 -25.91 11.02 -79.24
N ALA A 315 -26.06 9.70 -78.91
CA ALA A 315 -26.95 8.88 -79.73
C ALA A 315 -28.37 9.33 -79.34
N GLY A 316 -29.01 10.01 -80.30
CA GLY A 316 -30.40 10.45 -80.12
C GLY A 316 -31.31 9.27 -80.01
N ASP A 317 -32.31 9.37 -79.15
CA ASP A 317 -33.52 8.57 -79.29
C ASP A 317 -34.24 9.03 -80.53
N ASP A 318 -34.43 8.12 -81.48
CA ASP A 318 -35.46 8.21 -82.52
C ASP A 318 -36.88 7.87 -81.92
#